data_96d416cf86895e883048600e6fbb427d
#
_entry.id   96d416cf86895e883048600e6fbb427d
#
_cell.length_a   1.000
_cell.length_b   1.000
_cell.length_c   1.000
_cell.angle_alpha   90.00
_cell.angle_beta   90.00
_cell.angle_gamma   90.00
#
_symmetry.space_group_name_H-M   'P 1'
#
loop_
_entity.id
_entity.type
_entity.pdbx_description
1 polymer ?
#
loop_
_entity_poly.entity_id
_entity_poly.type
_entity_poly.pdbx_seq_one_letter_code
_entity_poly.pdbx_strand_id
1 'polypeptide(L)'
;FVGWLREHNESLSNNRSKVGFHGLDLYSLNESIKEVVEYLQKQDPAAAHRFAKRYSCFEHFGGDSRRYGLFTGTGVAKSCEEEVVGALAELRRKKGSYLQLDGEQAEDDFFHAEQNATVVANAENYYRTMLRGDVKSWNLRDRHMMDTLLALMTHINRSQENSRVVVWAHNSHVGNALATQMGRHGEFNIGQLCREHFGDEAVLIG
;
A
#
# COMPACT_ATOMS: atom_id res chain seq x y z
N PHE A 1 14.84 1.07 -16.17
CA PHE A 1 13.77 2.07 -16.03
C PHE A 1 14.11 3.10 -14.93
N VAL A 2 14.35 2.67 -13.69
CA VAL A 2 14.60 3.59 -12.55
C VAL A 2 15.79 4.52 -12.80
N GLY A 3 16.90 4.02 -13.37
CA GLY A 3 18.05 4.85 -13.76
C GLY A 3 17.68 5.93 -14.78
N TRP A 4 16.96 5.54 -15.82
CA TRP A 4 16.43 6.49 -16.81
C TRP A 4 15.50 7.53 -16.18
N LEU A 5 14.61 7.12 -15.28
CA LEU A 5 13.68 8.03 -14.62
C LEU A 5 14.42 9.07 -13.76
N ARG A 6 15.49 8.64 -13.06
CA ARG A 6 16.34 9.55 -12.31
C ARG A 6 17.03 10.57 -13.22
N GLU A 7 17.66 10.11 -14.30
CA GLU A 7 18.31 10.99 -15.29
C GLU A 7 17.30 11.98 -15.91
N HIS A 8 16.09 11.50 -16.23
CA HIS A 8 15.00 12.36 -16.70
C HIS A 8 14.68 13.44 -15.67
N ASN A 9 14.46 13.07 -14.41
CA ASN A 9 14.14 14.02 -13.34
C ASN A 9 15.28 15.02 -13.07
N GLU A 10 16.52 14.60 -13.19
CA GLU A 10 17.70 15.47 -13.04
C GLU A 10 17.85 16.46 -14.22
N SER A 11 17.35 16.08 -15.41
CA SER A 11 17.37 16.95 -16.60
C SER A 11 16.26 18.01 -16.63
N LEU A 12 15.26 17.88 -15.73
CA LEU A 12 14.15 18.84 -15.68
C LEU A 12 14.60 20.17 -15.08
N SER A 13 14.15 21.29 -15.69
CA SER A 13 14.32 22.62 -15.11
C SER A 13 13.55 22.74 -13.78
N ASN A 14 13.98 23.62 -12.88
CA ASN A 14 13.41 23.81 -11.54
C ASN A 14 11.89 24.13 -11.52
N ASN A 15 11.30 24.48 -12.66
CA ASN A 15 9.87 24.79 -12.78
C ASN A 15 9.03 23.60 -13.26
N ARG A 16 9.61 22.41 -13.46
CA ARG A 16 8.88 21.22 -13.86
C ARG A 16 8.82 20.22 -12.72
N SER A 17 7.62 19.69 -12.50
CA SER A 17 7.42 18.64 -11.49
C SER A 17 8.13 17.35 -11.88
N LYS A 18 8.84 16.76 -10.94
CA LYS A 18 9.49 15.46 -11.10
C LYS A 18 8.46 14.34 -11.16
N VAL A 19 8.79 13.30 -11.90
CA VAL A 19 7.95 12.09 -12.00
C VAL A 19 8.30 11.17 -10.84
N GLY A 20 7.30 10.78 -10.03
CA GLY A 20 7.43 9.78 -8.96
C GLY A 20 7.32 8.35 -9.50
N PHE A 21 7.85 7.40 -8.73
CA PHE A 21 7.68 5.97 -8.97
C PHE A 21 7.32 5.29 -7.66
N HIS A 22 6.14 4.68 -7.61
CA HIS A 22 5.55 4.17 -6.38
C HIS A 22 5.07 2.73 -6.55
N GLY A 23 5.18 1.93 -5.49
CA GLY A 23 4.57 0.62 -5.43
C GLY A 23 3.08 0.73 -5.08
N LEU A 24 2.26 -0.13 -5.68
CA LEU A 24 0.83 -0.22 -5.38
C LEU A 24 0.46 -1.50 -4.63
N ASP A 25 1.26 -2.55 -4.78
CA ASP A 25 0.93 -3.89 -4.31
C ASP A 25 1.31 -4.12 -2.82
N LEU A 26 0.78 -5.18 -2.23
CA LEU A 26 0.91 -5.49 -0.80
C LEU A 26 1.96 -6.57 -0.47
N TYR A 27 2.81 -6.96 -1.41
CA TYR A 27 3.78 -8.05 -1.19
C TYR A 27 5.03 -7.67 -0.37
N SER A 28 5.17 -6.39 0.00
CA SER A 28 6.33 -5.87 0.74
C SER A 28 6.15 -5.91 2.27
N LEU A 29 5.44 -6.90 2.83
CA LEU A 29 5.10 -6.93 4.26
C LEU A 29 6.30 -6.66 5.17
N ASN A 30 7.41 -7.40 5.00
CA ASN A 30 8.57 -7.27 5.89
C ASN A 30 9.29 -5.93 5.70
N GLU A 31 9.45 -5.48 4.46
CA GLU A 31 10.04 -4.18 4.16
C GLU A 31 9.17 -3.04 4.69
N SER A 32 7.86 -3.15 4.54
CA SER A 32 6.93 -2.15 5.06
C SER A 32 6.94 -2.07 6.59
N ILE A 33 7.07 -3.20 7.30
CA ILE A 33 7.29 -3.22 8.75
C ILE A 33 8.55 -2.43 9.12
N LYS A 34 9.65 -2.69 8.42
CA LYS A 34 10.94 -2.03 8.66
C LYS A 34 10.82 -0.52 8.46
N GLU A 35 10.25 -0.07 7.34
CA GLU A 35 10.05 1.35 7.02
C GLU A 35 9.22 2.08 8.08
N VAL A 36 8.13 1.47 8.58
CA VAL A 36 7.33 2.07 9.66
C VAL A 36 8.14 2.24 10.94
N VAL A 37 8.90 1.20 11.33
CA VAL A 37 9.70 1.23 12.55
C VAL A 37 10.85 2.23 12.43
N GLU A 38 11.51 2.31 11.28
CA GLU A 38 12.59 3.27 11.01
C GLU A 38 12.09 4.72 11.03
N TYR A 39 10.92 4.98 10.44
CA TYR A 39 10.28 6.28 10.53
C TYR A 39 10.02 6.67 12.00
N LEU A 40 9.38 5.77 12.76
CA LEU A 40 9.08 6.02 14.17
C LEU A 40 10.35 6.12 15.03
N GLN A 41 11.43 5.41 14.69
CA GLN A 41 12.69 5.51 15.41
C GLN A 41 13.25 6.94 15.37
N LYS A 42 13.01 7.67 14.28
CA LYS A 42 13.43 9.08 14.12
C LYS A 42 12.46 10.04 14.82
N GLN A 43 11.15 9.76 14.80
CA GLN A 43 10.11 10.68 15.26
C GLN A 43 9.67 10.46 16.70
N ASP A 44 9.52 9.18 17.12
CA ASP A 44 9.03 8.76 18.44
C ASP A 44 9.62 7.37 18.79
N PRO A 45 10.85 7.31 19.35
CA PRO A 45 11.50 6.04 19.67
C PRO A 45 10.68 5.13 20.59
N ALA A 46 9.86 5.70 21.47
CA ALA A 46 8.96 4.94 22.34
C ALA A 46 7.83 4.26 21.53
N ALA A 47 7.29 4.95 20.51
CA ALA A 47 6.34 4.34 19.58
C ALA A 47 7.03 3.28 18.72
N ALA A 48 8.25 3.53 18.22
CA ALA A 48 9.00 2.54 17.45
C ALA A 48 9.13 1.20 18.19
N HIS A 49 9.49 1.25 19.48
CA HIS A 49 9.58 0.04 20.33
C HIS A 49 8.22 -0.68 20.46
N ARG A 50 7.13 0.06 20.65
CA ARG A 50 5.77 -0.52 20.72
C ARG A 50 5.36 -1.16 19.41
N PHE A 51 5.65 -0.53 18.27
CA PHE A 51 5.31 -1.04 16.94
C PHE A 51 6.14 -2.28 16.60
N ALA A 52 7.45 -2.26 16.86
CA ALA A 52 8.30 -3.44 16.69
C ALA A 52 7.75 -4.63 17.51
N LYS A 53 7.35 -4.39 18.77
CA LYS A 53 6.72 -5.42 19.60
C LYS A 53 5.39 -5.92 19.02
N ARG A 54 4.54 -5.07 18.45
CA ARG A 54 3.29 -5.49 17.81
C ARG A 54 3.56 -6.33 16.56
N TYR A 55 4.51 -5.91 15.71
CA TYR A 55 4.85 -6.61 14.49
C TYR A 55 5.66 -7.90 14.70
N SER A 56 6.22 -8.12 15.90
CA SER A 56 6.95 -9.36 16.21
C SER A 56 6.08 -10.63 16.15
N CYS A 57 4.75 -10.49 16.12
CA CYS A 57 3.85 -11.61 15.87
C CYS A 57 4.13 -12.34 14.55
N PHE A 58 4.71 -11.65 13.54
CA PHE A 58 5.11 -12.27 12.27
C PHE A 58 6.43 -13.06 12.37
N GLU A 59 7.28 -12.79 13.36
CA GLU A 59 8.60 -13.43 13.50
C GLU A 59 8.51 -14.94 13.71
N HIS A 60 7.44 -15.42 14.35
CA HIS A 60 7.19 -16.84 14.57
C HIS A 60 7.09 -17.66 13.27
N PHE A 61 6.90 -16.99 12.14
CA PHE A 61 6.75 -17.62 10.83
C PHE A 61 8.02 -17.49 9.98
N GLY A 62 9.13 -16.98 10.56
CA GLY A 62 10.44 -16.87 9.90
C GLY A 62 10.46 -15.92 8.72
N GLY A 63 9.60 -14.89 8.71
CA GLY A 63 9.46 -13.93 7.60
C GLY A 63 8.73 -14.47 6.38
N ASP A 64 8.23 -15.72 6.42
CA ASP A 64 7.45 -16.31 5.34
C ASP A 64 5.96 -15.98 5.49
N SER A 65 5.49 -15.03 4.70
CA SER A 65 4.10 -14.57 4.70
C SER A 65 3.10 -15.67 4.28
N ARG A 66 3.50 -16.62 3.43
CA ARG A 66 2.65 -17.74 3.04
C ARG A 66 2.49 -18.74 4.19
N ARG A 67 3.57 -18.97 4.91
CA ARG A 67 3.54 -19.78 6.13
C ARG A 67 2.64 -19.13 7.19
N TYR A 68 2.76 -17.83 7.39
CA TYR A 68 1.83 -17.07 8.21
C TYR A 68 0.38 -17.33 7.81
N GLY A 69 0.04 -17.15 6.53
CA GLY A 69 -1.31 -17.37 6.01
C GLY A 69 -1.81 -18.79 6.23
N LEU A 70 -0.95 -19.82 6.04
CA LEU A 70 -1.32 -21.20 6.27
C LEU A 70 -1.74 -21.46 7.73
N PHE A 71 -0.93 -21.06 8.69
CA PHE A 71 -1.19 -21.33 10.10
C PHE A 71 -2.35 -20.52 10.67
N THR A 72 -2.48 -19.25 10.29
CA THR A 72 -3.56 -18.38 10.76
C THR A 72 -4.87 -18.62 10.00
N GLY A 73 -4.81 -18.86 8.69
CA GLY A 73 -5.98 -19.16 7.85
C GLY A 73 -6.68 -20.45 8.24
N THR A 74 -5.94 -21.45 8.72
CA THR A 74 -6.48 -22.72 9.23
C THR A 74 -6.86 -22.68 10.71
N GLY A 75 -6.61 -21.56 11.41
CA GLY A 75 -6.92 -21.41 12.83
C GLY A 75 -5.93 -22.11 13.78
N VAL A 76 -4.80 -22.60 13.27
CA VAL A 76 -3.74 -23.24 14.08
C VAL A 76 -2.97 -22.22 14.91
N ALA A 77 -2.82 -20.99 14.40
CA ALA A 77 -2.17 -19.89 15.11
C ALA A 77 -3.08 -18.66 15.19
N LYS A 78 -2.88 -17.83 16.22
CA LYS A 78 -3.55 -16.53 16.36
C LYS A 78 -3.04 -15.59 15.25
N SER A 79 -3.94 -14.81 14.67
CA SER A 79 -3.57 -13.79 13.66
C SER A 79 -2.95 -12.55 14.33
N CYS A 80 -2.22 -11.78 13.52
CA CYS A 80 -1.68 -10.47 13.89
C CYS A 80 -2.69 -9.32 13.68
N GLU A 81 -3.93 -9.61 13.32
CA GLU A 81 -4.94 -8.61 12.90
C GLU A 81 -5.11 -7.48 13.91
N GLU A 82 -5.35 -7.80 15.18
CA GLU A 82 -5.52 -6.80 16.24
C GLU A 82 -4.28 -5.89 16.38
N GLU A 83 -3.10 -6.50 16.27
CA GLU A 83 -1.82 -5.79 16.42
C GLU A 83 -1.58 -4.81 15.26
N VAL A 84 -1.79 -5.26 14.01
CA VAL A 84 -1.53 -4.41 12.84
C VAL A 84 -2.59 -3.31 12.68
N VAL A 85 -3.86 -3.61 12.93
CA VAL A 85 -4.94 -2.61 12.91
C VAL A 85 -4.74 -1.58 14.01
N GLY A 86 -4.39 -2.04 15.23
CA GLY A 86 -4.08 -1.16 16.34
C GLY A 86 -2.86 -0.27 16.10
N ALA A 87 -1.82 -0.79 15.44
CA ALA A 87 -0.65 -0.01 15.04
C ALA A 87 -1.03 1.09 14.05
N LEU A 88 -1.72 0.76 12.97
CA LEU A 88 -2.18 1.73 11.96
C LEU A 88 -3.08 2.80 12.58
N ALA A 89 -4.02 2.42 13.44
CA ALA A 89 -4.90 3.37 14.13
C ALA A 89 -4.13 4.31 15.08
N GLU A 90 -3.09 3.80 15.78
CA GLU A 90 -2.22 4.63 16.62
C GLU A 90 -1.43 5.63 15.78
N LEU A 91 -0.83 5.19 14.67
CA LEU A 91 -0.08 6.06 13.76
C LEU A 91 -0.95 7.22 13.26
N ARG A 92 -2.16 6.90 12.79
CA ARG A 92 -3.13 7.91 12.31
C ARG A 92 -3.56 8.91 13.38
N ARG A 93 -3.80 8.47 14.60
CA ARG A 93 -4.14 9.38 15.71
C ARG A 93 -3.02 10.35 16.05
N LYS A 94 -1.77 9.96 15.88
CA LYS A 94 -0.60 10.79 16.15
C LYS A 94 -0.17 11.68 14.98
N LYS A 95 -0.85 11.61 13.82
CA LYS A 95 -0.54 12.40 12.63
C LYS A 95 -0.27 13.87 12.96
N GLY A 96 -1.19 14.51 13.68
CA GLY A 96 -1.06 15.94 14.00
C GLY A 96 0.21 16.28 14.79
N SER A 97 0.66 15.40 15.70
CA SER A 97 1.90 15.61 16.46
C SER A 97 3.16 15.39 15.63
N TYR A 98 3.14 14.48 14.67
CA TYR A 98 4.29 14.21 13.80
C TYR A 98 4.46 15.30 12.73
N LEU A 99 3.36 15.90 12.24
CA LEU A 99 3.42 16.95 11.24
C LEU A 99 3.85 18.33 11.79
N GLN A 100 3.87 18.52 13.11
CA GLN A 100 4.30 19.77 13.71
C GLN A 100 5.82 19.99 13.64
N LEU A 101 6.58 18.97 13.26
CA LEU A 101 8.02 18.98 13.41
C LEU A 101 8.77 19.56 12.19
N ASP A 102 8.26 19.50 10.92
CA ASP A 102 9.09 19.88 9.75
C ASP A 102 8.36 20.05 8.39
N GLY A 103 7.30 20.81 8.27
CA GLY A 103 6.76 21.28 6.97
C GLY A 103 6.41 20.18 5.94
N GLU A 104 6.63 20.46 4.65
CA GLU A 104 6.29 19.55 3.53
C GLU A 104 7.01 18.18 3.61
N GLN A 105 8.26 18.17 4.05
CA GLN A 105 9.03 16.93 4.20
C GLN A 105 8.41 16.02 5.26
N ALA A 106 7.93 16.58 6.37
CA ALA A 106 7.25 15.80 7.41
C ALA A 106 5.94 15.17 6.90
N GLU A 107 5.23 15.87 6.01
CA GLU A 107 4.02 15.33 5.37
C GLU A 107 4.32 14.16 4.46
N ASP A 108 5.38 14.24 3.65
CA ASP A 108 5.80 13.16 2.76
C ASP A 108 6.28 11.94 3.56
N ASP A 109 7.13 12.15 4.56
CA ASP A 109 7.66 11.09 5.41
C ASP A 109 6.53 10.39 6.18
N PHE A 110 5.56 11.15 6.71
CA PHE A 110 4.39 10.59 7.37
C PHE A 110 3.50 9.81 6.38
N PHE A 111 3.26 10.35 5.18
CA PHE A 111 2.49 9.68 4.15
C PHE A 111 3.10 8.31 3.80
N HIS A 112 4.41 8.26 3.59
CA HIS A 112 5.12 7.00 3.33
C HIS A 112 5.00 6.02 4.49
N ALA A 113 5.15 6.47 5.73
CA ALA A 113 4.98 5.62 6.90
C ALA A 113 3.53 5.10 7.04
N GLU A 114 2.53 5.94 6.79
CA GLU A 114 1.11 5.55 6.83
C GLU A 114 0.78 4.54 5.72
N GLN A 115 1.29 4.73 4.50
CA GLN A 115 1.08 3.77 3.41
C GLN A 115 1.75 2.42 3.73
N ASN A 116 2.97 2.41 4.25
CA ASN A 116 3.62 1.17 4.68
C ASN A 116 2.84 0.47 5.81
N ALA A 117 2.33 1.19 6.82
CA ALA A 117 1.50 0.61 7.86
C ALA A 117 0.16 0.06 7.30
N THR A 118 -0.39 0.68 6.25
CA THR A 118 -1.57 0.20 5.53
C THR A 118 -1.25 -1.08 4.74
N VAL A 119 -0.08 -1.15 4.09
CA VAL A 119 0.41 -2.39 3.46
C VAL A 119 0.50 -3.51 4.49
N VAL A 120 1.07 -3.28 5.68
CA VAL A 120 1.18 -4.31 6.73
C VAL A 120 -0.19 -4.85 7.13
N ALA A 121 -1.17 -3.97 7.36
CA ALA A 121 -2.53 -4.36 7.74
C ALA A 121 -3.25 -5.15 6.63
N ASN A 122 -3.15 -4.69 5.38
CA ASN A 122 -3.80 -5.33 4.24
C ASN A 122 -3.10 -6.63 3.83
N ALA A 123 -1.77 -6.71 3.92
CA ALA A 123 -1.02 -7.93 3.67
C ALA A 123 -1.34 -9.01 4.71
N GLU A 124 -1.49 -8.65 5.99
CA GLU A 124 -1.97 -9.56 7.02
C GLU A 124 -3.29 -10.21 6.61
N ASN A 125 -4.29 -9.36 6.29
CA ASN A 125 -5.61 -9.83 5.88
C ASN A 125 -5.56 -10.68 4.60
N TYR A 126 -4.76 -10.27 3.60
CA TYR A 126 -4.56 -11.00 2.37
C TYR A 126 -4.01 -12.40 2.63
N TYR A 127 -2.90 -12.54 3.35
CA TYR A 127 -2.29 -13.84 3.62
C TYR A 127 -3.18 -14.73 4.48
N ARG A 128 -3.85 -14.19 5.47
CA ARG A 128 -4.79 -14.93 6.33
C ARG A 128 -6.01 -15.45 5.56
N THR A 129 -6.45 -14.75 4.54
CA THR A 129 -7.67 -15.10 3.77
C THR A 129 -7.39 -15.89 2.49
N MET A 130 -6.15 -15.85 1.97
CA MET A 130 -5.80 -16.46 0.67
C MET A 130 -6.12 -17.97 0.57
N LEU A 131 -6.12 -18.69 1.68
CA LEU A 131 -6.48 -20.11 1.70
C LEU A 131 -7.97 -20.38 1.85
N ARG A 132 -8.79 -19.34 2.09
CA ARG A 132 -10.23 -19.49 2.30
C ARG A 132 -11.08 -19.19 1.05
N GLY A 133 -10.45 -18.74 -0.02
CA GLY A 133 -11.12 -18.46 -1.29
C GLY A 133 -10.37 -17.45 -2.14
N ASP A 134 -10.07 -17.83 -3.36
CA ASP A 134 -9.28 -17.05 -4.31
C ASP A 134 -9.91 -15.67 -4.60
N VAL A 135 -11.24 -15.62 -4.78
CA VAL A 135 -11.99 -14.38 -5.06
C VAL A 135 -11.79 -13.31 -3.98
N LYS A 136 -11.85 -13.70 -2.68
CA LYS A 136 -11.72 -12.73 -1.59
C LYS A 136 -10.33 -12.14 -1.52
N SER A 137 -9.30 -12.97 -1.62
CA SER A 137 -7.91 -12.51 -1.55
C SER A 137 -7.54 -11.70 -2.80
N TRP A 138 -8.02 -12.10 -3.98
CA TRP A 138 -7.87 -11.34 -5.21
C TRP A 138 -8.48 -9.94 -5.06
N ASN A 139 -9.74 -9.86 -4.69
CA ASN A 139 -10.47 -8.60 -4.55
C ASN A 139 -9.86 -7.69 -3.48
N LEU A 140 -9.36 -8.25 -2.37
CA LEU A 140 -8.67 -7.50 -1.33
C LEU A 140 -7.39 -6.84 -1.88
N ARG A 141 -6.61 -7.59 -2.67
CA ARG A 141 -5.37 -7.09 -3.26
C ARG A 141 -5.62 -5.97 -4.27
N ASP A 142 -6.57 -6.17 -5.19
CA ASP A 142 -6.90 -5.15 -6.19
C ASP A 142 -7.58 -3.92 -5.57
N ARG A 143 -8.39 -4.10 -4.52
CA ARG A 143 -8.91 -2.99 -3.72
C ARG A 143 -7.78 -2.19 -3.05
N HIS A 144 -6.81 -2.89 -2.44
CA HIS A 144 -5.65 -2.23 -1.84
C HIS A 144 -4.87 -1.40 -2.87
N MET A 145 -4.64 -1.92 -4.07
CA MET A 145 -3.97 -1.18 -5.15
C MET A 145 -4.75 0.08 -5.54
N MET A 146 -6.07 -0.01 -5.64
CA MET A 146 -6.92 1.15 -5.94
C MET A 146 -6.89 2.19 -4.81
N ASP A 147 -7.04 1.77 -3.57
CA ASP A 147 -7.01 2.67 -2.40
C ASP A 147 -5.64 3.37 -2.27
N THR A 148 -4.55 2.65 -2.56
CA THR A 148 -3.19 3.20 -2.61
C THR A 148 -3.04 4.22 -3.75
N LEU A 149 -3.58 3.93 -4.94
CA LEU A 149 -3.60 4.86 -6.07
C LEU A 149 -4.32 6.17 -5.70
N LEU A 150 -5.50 6.08 -5.11
CA LEU A 150 -6.27 7.25 -4.68
C LEU A 150 -5.56 8.06 -3.59
N ALA A 151 -4.93 7.38 -2.63
CA ALA A 151 -4.13 8.03 -1.59
C ALA A 151 -2.93 8.77 -2.19
N LEU A 152 -2.21 8.15 -3.13
CA LEU A 152 -1.10 8.77 -3.87
C LEU A 152 -1.56 9.99 -4.67
N MET A 153 -2.65 9.89 -5.43
CA MET A 153 -3.18 11.02 -6.20
C MET A 153 -3.59 12.17 -5.28
N THR A 154 -4.25 11.87 -4.17
CA THR A 154 -4.62 12.88 -3.17
C THR A 154 -3.38 13.56 -2.58
N HIS A 155 -2.34 12.78 -2.30
CA HIS A 155 -1.09 13.29 -1.74
C HIS A 155 -0.35 14.19 -2.74
N ILE A 156 -0.20 13.76 -3.99
CA ILE A 156 0.49 14.50 -5.05
C ILE A 156 -0.28 15.78 -5.41
N ASN A 157 -1.61 15.72 -5.49
CA ASN A 157 -2.47 16.88 -5.85
C ASN A 157 -2.47 18.00 -4.80
N ARG A 158 -1.87 17.81 -3.62
CA ARG A 158 -1.65 18.91 -2.66
C ARG A 158 -0.64 19.94 -3.17
N SER A 159 0.34 19.51 -3.94
CA SER A 159 1.39 20.37 -4.49
C SER A 159 1.27 20.59 -6.01
N GLN A 160 0.44 19.80 -6.70
CA GLN A 160 0.29 19.83 -8.16
C GLN A 160 -1.17 19.59 -8.55
N GLU A 161 -1.80 20.56 -9.18
CA GLU A 161 -3.14 20.36 -9.73
C GLU A 161 -3.09 19.41 -10.96
N ASN A 162 -4.07 18.50 -11.03
CA ASN A 162 -4.27 17.58 -12.17
C ASN A 162 -3.10 16.63 -12.44
N SER A 163 -2.59 15.95 -11.42
CA SER A 163 -1.59 14.91 -11.58
C SER A 163 -2.11 13.78 -12.50
N ARG A 164 -1.21 13.28 -13.37
CA ARG A 164 -1.48 12.13 -14.23
C ARG A 164 -0.70 10.94 -13.71
N VAL A 165 -1.35 9.78 -13.69
CA VAL A 165 -0.75 8.54 -13.19
C VAL A 165 -0.79 7.48 -14.27
N VAL A 166 0.28 6.73 -14.40
CA VAL A 166 0.36 5.52 -15.23
C VAL A 166 0.51 4.33 -14.29
N VAL A 167 -0.45 3.40 -14.34
CA VAL A 167 -0.37 2.13 -13.62
C VAL A 167 0.20 1.07 -14.56
N TRP A 168 1.32 0.48 -14.16
CA TRP A 168 1.95 -0.61 -14.89
C TRP A 168 1.87 -1.89 -14.09
N ALA A 169 1.03 -2.82 -14.53
CA ALA A 169 0.82 -4.10 -13.90
C ALA A 169 0.57 -5.19 -14.96
N HIS A 170 0.43 -6.43 -14.53
CA HIS A 170 0.00 -7.51 -15.41
C HIS A 170 -1.42 -7.21 -15.95
N ASN A 171 -1.69 -7.62 -17.21
CA ASN A 171 -2.98 -7.35 -17.86
C ASN A 171 -4.19 -7.90 -17.10
N SER A 172 -4.06 -8.95 -16.29
CA SER A 172 -5.13 -9.40 -15.39
C SER A 172 -5.57 -8.35 -14.37
N HIS A 173 -4.71 -7.36 -14.05
CA HIS A 173 -5.01 -6.27 -13.14
C HIS A 173 -5.47 -4.99 -13.84
N VAL A 174 -5.00 -4.71 -15.06
CA VAL A 174 -5.25 -3.41 -15.74
C VAL A 174 -6.34 -3.45 -16.80
N GLY A 175 -6.86 -4.63 -17.16
CA GLY A 175 -8.04 -4.77 -18.02
C GLY A 175 -9.33 -4.48 -17.26
N ASN A 176 -10.48 -4.49 -17.97
CA ASN A 176 -11.80 -4.39 -17.32
C ASN A 176 -12.31 -5.78 -16.94
N ALA A 177 -12.15 -6.18 -15.68
CA ALA A 177 -12.57 -7.50 -15.18
C ALA A 177 -14.08 -7.75 -15.38
N LEU A 178 -14.92 -6.71 -15.24
CA LEU A 178 -16.38 -6.81 -15.41
C LEU A 178 -16.77 -7.33 -16.81
N ALA A 179 -15.97 -7.03 -17.84
CA ALA A 179 -16.20 -7.49 -19.21
C ALA A 179 -15.64 -8.90 -19.49
N THR A 180 -15.10 -9.59 -18.50
CA THR A 180 -14.44 -10.89 -18.64
C THR A 180 -15.08 -11.99 -17.78
N GLN A 181 -14.48 -13.19 -17.79
CA GLN A 181 -14.91 -14.27 -16.90
C GLN A 181 -14.65 -13.93 -15.43
N MET A 182 -13.67 -13.09 -15.10
CA MET A 182 -13.37 -12.67 -13.74
C MET A 182 -14.61 -12.02 -13.09
N GLY A 183 -15.26 -11.09 -13.77
CA GLY A 183 -16.49 -10.46 -13.27
C GLY A 183 -17.64 -11.45 -13.04
N ARG A 184 -17.74 -12.50 -13.88
CA ARG A 184 -18.76 -13.57 -13.68
C ARG A 184 -18.50 -14.41 -12.42
N HIS A 185 -17.23 -14.53 -12.01
CA HIS A 185 -16.84 -15.23 -10.79
C HIS A 185 -16.86 -14.32 -9.55
N GLY A 186 -17.22 -13.04 -9.70
CA GLY A 186 -17.26 -12.07 -8.61
C GLY A 186 -15.89 -11.44 -8.29
N GLU A 187 -14.93 -11.60 -9.19
CA GLU A 187 -13.63 -10.94 -9.13
C GLU A 187 -13.70 -9.58 -9.82
N PHE A 188 -13.01 -8.61 -9.26
CA PHE A 188 -12.73 -7.33 -9.90
C PHE A 188 -11.22 -7.10 -9.96
N ASN A 189 -10.79 -6.08 -10.67
CA ASN A 189 -9.40 -5.67 -10.73
C ASN A 189 -9.26 -4.14 -10.69
N ILE A 190 -8.04 -3.65 -10.50
CA ILE A 190 -7.79 -2.20 -10.43
C ILE A 190 -8.21 -1.49 -11.72
N GLY A 191 -8.08 -2.11 -12.89
CA GLY A 191 -8.53 -1.53 -14.17
C GLY A 191 -10.04 -1.28 -14.18
N GLN A 192 -10.86 -2.25 -13.71
CA GLN A 192 -12.31 -2.05 -13.53
C GLN A 192 -12.57 -0.92 -12.53
N LEU A 193 -11.93 -0.94 -11.36
CA LEU A 193 -12.12 0.06 -10.31
C LEU A 193 -11.74 1.47 -10.77
N CYS A 194 -10.66 1.61 -11.56
CA CYS A 194 -10.31 2.88 -12.19
C CYS A 194 -11.38 3.36 -13.16
N ARG A 195 -11.93 2.47 -13.99
CA ARG A 195 -13.00 2.82 -14.92
C ARG A 195 -14.27 3.25 -14.19
N GLU A 196 -14.63 2.57 -13.11
CA GLU A 196 -15.80 2.92 -12.30
C GLU A 196 -15.63 4.26 -11.58
N HIS A 197 -14.40 4.58 -11.13
CA HIS A 197 -14.12 5.80 -10.37
C HIS A 197 -13.88 7.03 -11.26
N PHE A 198 -13.10 6.88 -12.34
CA PHE A 198 -12.66 7.98 -13.19
C PHE A 198 -13.44 8.09 -14.51
N GLY A 199 -14.30 7.11 -14.84
CA GLY A 199 -15.07 7.11 -16.08
C GLY A 199 -14.16 7.15 -17.31
N ASP A 200 -14.40 8.11 -18.18
CA ASP A 200 -13.67 8.29 -19.46
C ASP A 200 -12.24 8.86 -19.28
N GLU A 201 -11.90 9.34 -18.09
CA GLU A 201 -10.51 9.76 -17.77
C GLU A 201 -9.57 8.56 -17.57
N ALA A 202 -10.11 7.35 -17.35
CA ALA A 202 -9.33 6.12 -17.24
C ALA A 202 -9.16 5.46 -18.62
N VAL A 203 -7.94 5.43 -19.13
CA VAL A 203 -7.56 4.73 -20.37
C VAL A 203 -6.93 3.40 -20.00
N LEU A 204 -7.59 2.29 -20.38
CA LEU A 204 -7.13 0.92 -20.15
C LEU A 204 -6.43 0.40 -21.41
N ILE A 205 -5.18 -0.05 -21.26
CA ILE A 205 -4.36 -0.65 -22.32
C ILE A 205 -4.02 -2.07 -21.85
N GLY A 206 -4.54 -3.07 -22.55
CA GLY A 206 -4.35 -4.49 -22.25
C GLY A 206 -3.92 -5.29 -23.44
#